data_c5c474dfd7666fc4cac6983dc4fca2d5
#
_entry.id   c5c474dfd7666fc4cac6983dc4fca2d5
#
_cell.length_a   1.000
_cell.length_b   1.000
_cell.length_c   1.000
_cell.angle_alpha   90.00
_cell.angle_beta   90.00
_cell.angle_gamma   90.00
#
_symmetry.space_group_name_H-M   'P 1'
#
loop_
_entity.id
_entity.type
_entity.pdbx_description
1 polymer ?
#
loop_
_entity_poly.entity_id
_entity_poly.type
_entity_poly.pdbx_seq_one_letter_code
_entity_poly.pdbx_strand_id
1 'polypeptide(L)'
;MTRFNRLISFGAAACFLLALTFAVQAQDTSSDPPAADAPAATSEAPADPPAAAEAETEEEPAAEAEAETPSAYSSEEYIASDGYATFTVNNLWICISAALVFIMHLGFTTLESGLTQKKNAVNIIFKNVWIVCTGVLLYAMWGFNAMYPGDFNGYFATGSWFGQSLNDPSMTTAEYNAGYTWWGDFIFQAMFAATGATIVSGAVAERVKLPTFMLFATLLVGFAYPVTGSWKWGGGWLDQMGFYDFAGSSVVHAFGGFAALACVMLLGPRLGKYTPDGIK
;
A
#
# COMPACT_ATOMS: atom_id res chain seq x y z
N MET A 1 19.67 15.71 -22.89
CA MET A 1 19.11 14.45 -22.34
C MET A 1 18.99 13.47 -23.48
N THR A 2 19.91 12.54 -23.57
CA THR A 2 20.18 11.69 -24.72
C THR A 2 19.12 10.56 -24.86
N ARG A 3 18.90 10.10 -26.10
CA ARG A 3 18.04 8.94 -26.44
C ARG A 3 18.32 7.69 -25.57
N PHE A 4 19.52 7.59 -25.04
CA PHE A 4 19.99 6.56 -24.13
C PHE A 4 19.20 6.54 -22.79
N ASN A 5 18.87 7.69 -22.20
CA ASN A 5 18.10 7.76 -20.95
C ASN A 5 16.63 7.35 -21.12
N ARG A 6 16.04 7.50 -22.30
CA ARG A 6 14.67 7.04 -22.59
C ARG A 6 14.61 5.53 -22.76
N LEU A 7 15.60 4.92 -23.37
CA LEU A 7 15.69 3.46 -23.50
C LEU A 7 15.86 2.78 -22.14
N ILE A 8 16.64 3.37 -21.23
CA ILE A 8 16.85 2.84 -19.87
C ILE A 8 15.56 2.92 -19.04
N SER A 9 14.79 4.00 -19.17
CA SER A 9 13.50 4.16 -18.46
C SER A 9 12.45 3.14 -18.96
N PHE A 10 12.40 2.87 -20.26
CA PHE A 10 11.54 1.82 -20.84
C PHE A 10 12.00 0.41 -20.45
N GLY A 11 13.32 0.16 -20.41
CA GLY A 11 13.87 -1.12 -19.98
C GLY A 11 13.59 -1.44 -18.52
N ALA A 12 13.68 -0.46 -17.63
CA ALA A 12 13.37 -0.63 -16.21
C ALA A 12 11.89 -0.95 -15.96
N ALA A 13 10.98 -0.28 -16.68
CA ALA A 13 9.55 -0.57 -16.61
C ALA A 13 9.21 -1.95 -17.21
N ALA A 14 9.87 -2.34 -18.30
CA ALA A 14 9.71 -3.66 -18.91
C ALA A 14 10.26 -4.79 -18.04
N CYS A 15 11.40 -4.59 -17.37
CA CYS A 15 11.93 -5.54 -16.38
C CYS A 15 11.02 -5.69 -15.17
N PHE A 16 10.37 -4.60 -14.73
CA PHE A 16 9.39 -4.64 -13.64
C PHE A 16 8.15 -5.46 -14.03
N LEU A 17 7.63 -5.28 -15.23
CA LEU A 17 6.50 -6.05 -15.77
C LEU A 17 6.85 -7.52 -16.02
N LEU A 18 8.04 -7.81 -16.57
CA LEU A 18 8.53 -9.17 -16.78
C LEU A 18 8.76 -9.92 -15.45
N ALA A 19 9.24 -9.24 -14.43
CA ALA A 19 9.46 -9.85 -13.12
C ALA A 19 8.13 -10.17 -12.41
N LEU A 20 7.09 -9.35 -12.61
CA LEU A 20 5.72 -9.69 -12.13
C LEU A 20 5.16 -10.93 -12.84
N THR A 21 5.40 -11.08 -14.15
CA THR A 21 4.95 -12.27 -14.89
C THR A 21 5.68 -13.54 -14.46
N PHE A 22 6.96 -13.45 -14.11
CA PHE A 22 7.71 -14.59 -13.56
C PHE A 22 7.25 -15.00 -12.16
N ALA A 23 6.86 -14.05 -11.30
CA ALA A 23 6.31 -14.34 -9.98
C ALA A 23 4.96 -15.06 -10.06
N VAL A 24 4.12 -14.70 -11.04
CA VAL A 24 2.85 -15.39 -11.33
C VAL A 24 3.08 -16.82 -11.81
N GLN A 25 4.06 -17.03 -12.66
CA GLN A 25 4.36 -18.36 -13.25
C GLN A 25 5.01 -19.33 -12.26
N ALA A 26 5.70 -18.83 -11.23
CA ALA A 26 6.30 -19.65 -10.19
C ALA A 26 5.28 -20.25 -9.21
N GLN A 27 4.05 -19.72 -9.13
CA GLN A 27 2.97 -20.25 -8.30
C GLN A 27 2.20 -21.39 -8.94
N ASP A 28 2.20 -21.51 -10.28
CA ASP A 28 1.51 -22.59 -11.01
C ASP A 28 2.16 -23.98 -10.85
N THR A 29 3.32 -24.07 -10.18
CA THR A 29 4.06 -25.33 -10.02
C THR A 29 4.01 -25.93 -8.60
N SER A 30 3.31 -25.31 -7.65
CA SER A 30 3.10 -25.88 -6.31
C SER A 30 1.73 -26.55 -6.23
N SER A 31 1.72 -27.88 -6.20
CA SER A 31 0.55 -28.74 -6.02
C SER A 31 -0.26 -28.37 -4.78
N ASP A 32 -1.56 -28.15 -4.97
CA ASP A 32 -2.58 -27.89 -3.98
C ASP A 32 -2.62 -28.93 -2.84
N PRO A 33 -2.79 -28.51 -1.59
CA PRO A 33 -3.43 -29.32 -0.55
C PRO A 33 -4.96 -29.26 -0.71
N PRO A 34 -5.71 -30.32 -0.38
CA PRO A 34 -7.12 -30.44 -0.67
C PRO A 34 -7.96 -29.39 0.07
N ALA A 35 -8.87 -28.76 -0.67
CA ALA A 35 -9.83 -27.80 -0.20
C ALA A 35 -10.74 -28.39 0.87
N ALA A 36 -10.88 -27.70 1.99
CA ALA A 36 -11.97 -27.90 2.94
C ALA A 36 -13.17 -27.08 2.47
N ASP A 37 -14.31 -27.75 2.38
CA ASP A 37 -15.59 -27.19 1.95
C ASP A 37 -16.03 -25.97 2.78
N ALA A 38 -16.17 -24.82 2.13
CA ALA A 38 -16.92 -23.69 2.64
C ALA A 38 -18.21 -23.53 1.83
N PRO A 39 -19.37 -23.28 2.46
CA PRO A 39 -20.64 -23.22 1.76
C PRO A 39 -20.75 -21.99 0.87
N ALA A 40 -21.24 -22.20 -0.35
CA ALA A 40 -21.49 -21.20 -1.35
C ALA A 40 -22.57 -20.20 -0.89
N ALA A 41 -22.23 -18.92 -0.87
CA ALA A 41 -23.19 -17.84 -0.78
C ALA A 41 -23.75 -17.56 -2.18
N THR A 42 -25.04 -17.78 -2.37
CA THR A 42 -25.79 -17.43 -3.57
C THR A 42 -26.00 -15.91 -3.62
N SER A 43 -25.41 -15.27 -4.62
CA SER A 43 -25.66 -13.88 -4.97
C SER A 43 -26.85 -13.82 -5.92
N GLU A 44 -27.98 -13.31 -5.45
CA GLU A 44 -29.07 -12.85 -6.32
C GLU A 44 -28.80 -11.40 -6.75
N ALA A 45 -28.85 -11.17 -8.06
CA ALA A 45 -28.75 -9.85 -8.65
C ALA A 45 -30.08 -9.09 -8.51
N PRO A 46 -30.05 -7.78 -8.20
CA PRO A 46 -31.26 -6.97 -8.23
C PRO A 46 -31.61 -6.52 -9.66
N ALA A 47 -32.92 -6.53 -9.95
CA ALA A 47 -33.53 -6.15 -11.21
C ALA A 47 -33.49 -4.63 -11.47
N ASP A 48 -33.55 -4.27 -12.78
CA ASP A 48 -33.59 -2.89 -13.31
C ASP A 48 -34.72 -2.02 -12.74
N PRO A 49 -34.48 -0.70 -12.59
CA PRO A 49 -35.54 0.25 -12.27
C PRO A 49 -36.29 0.74 -13.53
N PRO A 50 -37.57 1.06 -13.44
CA PRO A 50 -38.35 1.64 -14.54
C PRO A 50 -38.13 3.16 -14.67
N ALA A 51 -38.41 3.62 -15.88
CA ALA A 51 -38.16 4.92 -16.47
C ALA A 51 -38.82 6.14 -15.79
N ALA A 52 -38.20 7.26 -16.09
CA ALA A 52 -38.51 8.66 -15.82
C ALA A 52 -39.99 9.09 -15.77
N ALA A 53 -40.29 9.99 -14.85
CA ALA A 53 -41.38 10.97 -14.93
C ALA A 53 -40.93 12.32 -14.40
N GLU A 54 -41.45 13.33 -15.00
CA GLU A 54 -41.15 14.74 -15.17
C GLU A 54 -40.97 15.59 -13.92
N ALA A 55 -40.23 16.69 -14.13
CA ALA A 55 -39.91 17.77 -13.20
C ALA A 55 -41.16 18.55 -12.75
N GLU A 56 -41.27 18.80 -11.44
CA GLU A 56 -41.90 19.99 -10.90
C GLU A 56 -40.95 20.71 -9.95
N THR A 57 -40.80 22.01 -10.21
CA THR A 57 -39.98 22.96 -9.47
C THR A 57 -40.77 23.37 -8.23
N GLU A 58 -40.29 23.04 -7.04
CA GLU A 58 -40.78 23.67 -5.80
C GLU A 58 -39.60 24.26 -5.02
N GLU A 59 -39.90 25.40 -4.43
CA GLU A 59 -39.03 26.31 -3.69
C GLU A 59 -38.34 25.65 -2.50
N GLU A 60 -37.08 26.01 -2.35
CA GLU A 60 -36.18 25.63 -1.26
C GLU A 60 -36.62 26.22 0.08
N PRO A 61 -37.00 25.42 1.08
CA PRO A 61 -37.06 25.92 2.48
C PRO A 61 -35.68 25.74 3.11
N ALA A 62 -35.29 26.77 3.86
CA ALA A 62 -34.03 26.88 4.61
C ALA A 62 -33.64 25.58 5.32
N ALA A 63 -32.36 25.22 5.17
CA ALA A 63 -31.74 24.07 5.80
C ALA A 63 -31.94 24.10 7.33
N GLU A 64 -32.90 23.34 7.81
CA GLU A 64 -32.85 22.81 9.16
C GLU A 64 -31.72 21.79 9.20
N ALA A 65 -30.79 21.97 10.16
CA ALA A 65 -29.74 21.01 10.41
C ALA A 65 -30.40 19.65 10.72
N GLU A 66 -30.36 18.72 9.77
CA GLU A 66 -30.78 17.34 10.00
C GLU A 66 -29.94 16.79 11.15
N ALA A 67 -30.60 16.49 12.27
CA ALA A 67 -29.98 15.74 13.35
C ALA A 67 -29.58 14.40 12.78
N GLU A 68 -28.24 14.17 12.65
CA GLU A 68 -27.66 12.93 12.15
C GLU A 68 -28.30 11.77 12.93
N THR A 69 -29.03 10.91 12.22
CA THR A 69 -29.51 9.64 12.79
C THR A 69 -28.31 8.85 13.25
N PRO A 70 -28.22 8.45 14.55
CA PRO A 70 -27.06 7.69 15.03
C PRO A 70 -26.88 6.44 14.17
N SER A 71 -25.65 6.19 13.70
CA SER A 71 -25.32 4.98 12.97
C SER A 71 -25.75 3.73 13.77
N ALA A 72 -26.27 2.72 13.09
CA ALA A 72 -26.65 1.45 13.71
C ALA A 72 -25.51 0.86 14.56
N TYR A 73 -24.26 1.17 14.20
CA TYR A 73 -23.05 0.74 14.89
C TYR A 73 -22.71 1.56 16.15
N SER A 74 -23.44 2.61 16.45
CA SER A 74 -23.34 3.38 17.71
C SER A 74 -24.47 3.09 18.68
N SER A 75 -25.39 2.17 18.35
CA SER A 75 -26.50 1.77 19.20
C SER A 75 -26.03 1.01 20.44
N GLU A 76 -26.74 1.16 21.57
CA GLU A 76 -26.45 0.38 22.79
C GLU A 76 -26.55 -1.13 22.55
N GLU A 77 -27.46 -1.56 21.66
CA GLU A 77 -27.61 -2.96 21.27
C GLU A 77 -26.37 -3.51 20.56
N TYR A 78 -25.80 -2.75 19.62
CA TYR A 78 -24.57 -3.14 18.94
C TYR A 78 -23.38 -3.17 19.90
N ILE A 79 -23.23 -2.17 20.77
CA ILE A 79 -22.14 -2.09 21.76
C ILE A 79 -22.20 -3.26 22.73
N ALA A 80 -23.40 -3.76 23.05
CA ALA A 80 -23.56 -4.94 23.91
C ALA A 80 -23.40 -6.28 23.17
N SER A 81 -23.19 -6.27 21.84
CA SER A 81 -23.10 -7.47 21.02
C SER A 81 -21.68 -8.09 20.99
N ASP A 82 -21.62 -9.39 20.70
CA ASP A 82 -20.35 -10.08 20.41
C ASP A 82 -19.64 -9.51 19.18
N GLY A 83 -20.39 -8.91 18.25
CA GLY A 83 -19.87 -8.21 17.08
C GLY A 83 -18.98 -7.04 17.47
N TYR A 84 -19.40 -6.21 18.42
CA TYR A 84 -18.60 -5.08 18.92
C TYR A 84 -17.35 -5.55 19.68
N ALA A 85 -17.48 -6.60 20.49
CA ALA A 85 -16.33 -7.16 21.20
C ALA A 85 -15.26 -7.68 20.20
N THR A 86 -15.69 -8.40 19.17
CA THR A 86 -14.81 -8.89 18.08
C THR A 86 -14.15 -7.74 17.31
N PHE A 87 -14.93 -6.74 16.93
CA PHE A 87 -14.46 -5.55 16.25
C PHE A 87 -13.40 -4.81 17.08
N THR A 88 -13.62 -4.65 18.38
CA THR A 88 -12.66 -4.02 19.29
C THR A 88 -11.35 -4.80 19.38
N VAL A 89 -11.41 -6.12 19.51
CA VAL A 89 -10.22 -6.99 19.55
C VAL A 89 -9.46 -6.91 18.23
N ASN A 90 -10.14 -6.92 17.09
CA ASN A 90 -9.52 -6.82 15.77
C ASN A 90 -8.82 -5.46 15.59
N ASN A 91 -9.44 -4.35 16.03
CA ASN A 91 -8.80 -3.04 15.98
C ASN A 91 -7.57 -2.94 16.88
N LEU A 92 -7.62 -3.52 18.09
CA LEU A 92 -6.43 -3.62 18.94
C LEU A 92 -5.32 -4.43 18.25
N TRP A 93 -5.69 -5.54 17.61
CA TRP A 93 -4.74 -6.40 16.90
C TRP A 93 -4.09 -5.68 15.71
N ILE A 94 -4.86 -4.95 14.89
CA ILE A 94 -4.32 -4.20 13.75
C ILE A 94 -3.40 -3.05 14.22
N CYS A 95 -3.73 -2.38 15.32
CA CYS A 95 -2.86 -1.36 15.92
C CYS A 95 -1.53 -1.94 16.42
N ILE A 96 -1.57 -3.10 17.10
CA ILE A 96 -0.35 -3.80 17.52
C ILE A 96 0.47 -4.23 16.31
N SER A 97 -0.17 -4.76 15.28
CA SER A 97 0.49 -5.16 14.03
C SER A 97 1.13 -3.97 13.32
N ALA A 98 0.44 -2.83 13.26
CA ALA A 98 1.01 -1.59 12.72
C ALA A 98 2.26 -1.13 13.48
N ALA A 99 2.22 -1.20 14.82
CA ALA A 99 3.37 -0.88 15.66
C ALA A 99 4.56 -1.84 15.41
N LEU A 100 4.31 -3.13 15.23
CA LEU A 100 5.35 -4.11 14.91
C LEU A 100 5.96 -3.85 13.53
N VAL A 101 5.15 -3.52 12.51
CA VAL A 101 5.65 -3.13 11.17
C VAL A 101 6.43 -1.82 11.24
N PHE A 102 6.00 -0.87 12.06
CA PHE A 102 6.79 0.36 12.31
C PHE A 102 8.16 0.04 12.92
N ILE A 103 8.22 -0.83 13.93
CA ILE A 103 9.49 -1.27 14.56
C ILE A 103 10.41 -1.98 13.56
N MET A 104 9.86 -2.64 12.52
CA MET A 104 10.64 -3.24 11.44
C MET A 104 11.54 -2.20 10.73
N HIS A 105 11.13 -0.94 10.61
CA HIS A 105 11.97 0.12 10.04
C HIS A 105 13.23 0.39 10.89
N LEU A 106 13.15 0.23 12.22
CA LEU A 106 14.32 0.26 13.09
C LEU A 106 15.26 -0.91 12.77
N GLY A 107 14.70 -2.10 12.52
CA GLY A 107 15.46 -3.27 12.08
C GLY A 107 16.23 -3.01 10.78
N PHE A 108 15.58 -2.45 9.76
CA PHE A 108 16.25 -2.05 8.51
C PHE A 108 17.33 -1.00 8.76
N THR A 109 17.04 0.04 9.54
CA THR A 109 18.00 1.10 9.87
C THR A 109 19.25 0.55 10.53
N THR A 110 19.09 -0.34 11.50
CA THR A 110 20.24 -0.94 12.24
C THR A 110 21.03 -1.90 11.35
N LEU A 111 20.35 -2.72 10.55
CA LEU A 111 20.99 -3.61 9.58
C LEU A 111 21.80 -2.84 8.54
N GLU A 112 21.19 -1.84 7.90
CA GLU A 112 21.87 -1.00 6.92
C GLU A 112 23.09 -0.27 7.52
N SER A 113 22.93 0.28 8.72
CA SER A 113 24.03 0.97 9.42
C SER A 113 25.18 0.01 9.76
N GLY A 114 24.86 -1.24 10.11
CA GLY A 114 25.86 -2.27 10.38
C GLY A 114 26.62 -2.75 9.14
N LEU A 115 25.98 -2.73 7.98
CA LEU A 115 26.56 -3.17 6.69
C LEU A 115 27.23 -2.04 5.89
N THR A 116 27.27 -0.82 6.43
CA THR A 116 27.88 0.36 5.80
C THR A 116 29.02 0.92 6.63
N GLN A 117 29.81 1.83 6.04
CA GLN A 117 30.92 2.45 6.76
C GLN A 117 30.38 3.39 7.85
N LYS A 118 31.05 3.46 9.02
CA LYS A 118 30.66 4.31 10.15
C LYS A 118 30.38 5.77 9.77
N LYS A 119 31.15 6.33 8.84
CA LYS A 119 30.96 7.71 8.35
C LYS A 119 29.61 7.95 7.66
N ASN A 120 28.96 6.89 7.20
CA ASN A 120 27.69 6.95 6.50
C ASN A 120 26.48 6.65 7.40
N ALA A 121 26.67 6.23 8.65
CA ALA A 121 25.61 5.85 9.57
C ALA A 121 24.53 6.94 9.73
N VAL A 122 24.93 8.20 9.87
CA VAL A 122 24.00 9.34 9.98
C VAL A 122 23.12 9.46 8.71
N ASN A 123 23.71 9.31 7.52
CA ASN A 123 22.97 9.35 6.26
C ASN A 123 21.99 8.18 6.14
N ILE A 124 22.36 7.01 6.64
CA ILE A 124 21.49 5.82 6.64
C ILE A 124 20.28 6.04 7.56
N ILE A 125 20.53 6.50 8.79
CA ILE A 125 19.45 6.79 9.74
C ILE A 125 18.53 7.87 9.17
N PHE A 126 19.08 8.96 8.64
CA PHE A 126 18.30 10.04 8.04
C PHE A 126 17.43 9.56 6.88
N LYS A 127 17.97 8.72 5.97
CA LYS A 127 17.19 8.11 4.88
C LYS A 127 15.97 7.35 5.40
N ASN A 128 16.17 6.49 6.39
CA ASN A 128 15.10 5.65 6.91
C ASN A 128 14.01 6.49 7.63
N VAL A 129 14.41 7.50 8.39
CA VAL A 129 13.45 8.46 8.97
C VAL A 129 12.69 9.21 7.87
N TRP A 130 13.39 9.69 6.84
CA TRP A 130 12.76 10.36 5.70
C TRP A 130 11.74 9.47 5.00
N ILE A 131 12.06 8.20 4.74
CA ILE A 131 11.15 7.24 4.11
C ILE A 131 9.86 7.11 4.89
N VAL A 132 9.96 6.91 6.21
CA VAL A 132 8.77 6.76 7.07
C VAL A 132 7.93 8.02 7.06
N CYS A 133 8.54 9.18 7.31
CA CYS A 133 7.81 10.46 7.34
C CYS A 133 7.14 10.76 6.00
N THR A 134 7.89 10.65 4.90
CA THR A 134 7.37 10.94 3.56
C THR A 134 6.34 9.89 3.14
N GLY A 135 6.57 8.62 3.49
CA GLY A 135 5.66 7.52 3.18
C GLY A 135 4.30 7.73 3.82
N VAL A 136 4.27 7.97 5.13
CA VAL A 136 3.01 8.22 5.86
C VAL A 136 2.29 9.47 5.32
N LEU A 137 3.03 10.57 5.10
CA LEU A 137 2.43 11.81 4.59
C LEU A 137 1.82 11.64 3.20
N LEU A 138 2.54 11.08 2.25
CA LEU A 138 2.04 10.88 0.88
C LEU A 138 0.91 9.86 0.84
N TYR A 139 0.99 8.85 1.70
CA TYR A 139 -0.06 7.85 1.79
C TYR A 139 -1.35 8.44 2.39
N ALA A 140 -1.24 9.36 3.37
CA ALA A 140 -2.38 10.11 3.89
C ALA A 140 -2.95 11.09 2.86
N MET A 141 -2.09 11.75 2.09
CA MET A 141 -2.52 12.76 1.13
C MET A 141 -3.30 12.19 -0.05
N TRP A 142 -2.88 11.05 -0.57
CA TRP A 142 -3.48 10.46 -1.76
C TRP A 142 -3.31 8.93 -1.85
N GLY A 143 -2.22 8.38 -1.30
CA GLY A 143 -1.80 7.00 -1.54
C GLY A 143 -2.82 5.96 -1.10
N PHE A 144 -3.45 6.16 0.06
CA PHE A 144 -4.49 5.25 0.55
C PHE A 144 -5.69 5.20 -0.41
N ASN A 145 -6.19 6.36 -0.83
CA ASN A 145 -7.32 6.44 -1.74
C ASN A 145 -6.99 5.97 -3.17
N ALA A 146 -5.73 6.10 -3.59
CA ALA A 146 -5.27 5.55 -4.87
C ALA A 146 -5.08 4.04 -4.83
N MET A 147 -4.74 3.48 -3.67
CA MET A 147 -4.59 2.04 -3.45
C MET A 147 -5.93 1.33 -3.28
N TYR A 148 -6.89 2.00 -2.63
CA TYR A 148 -8.26 1.53 -2.41
C TYR A 148 -9.27 2.49 -3.08
N PRO A 149 -9.25 2.57 -4.42
CA PRO A 149 -10.00 3.59 -5.15
C PRO A 149 -11.51 3.35 -5.20
N GLY A 150 -11.99 2.19 -4.73
CA GLY A 150 -13.35 1.74 -4.90
C GLY A 150 -13.60 1.35 -6.35
N ASP A 151 -14.26 2.21 -7.09
CA ASP A 151 -14.60 1.96 -8.49
C ASP A 151 -13.45 2.39 -9.43
N PHE A 152 -12.84 1.45 -10.15
CA PHE A 152 -11.75 1.74 -11.10
C PHE A 152 -11.58 0.64 -12.16
N ASN A 153 -10.77 0.91 -13.19
CA ASN A 153 -10.56 0.02 -14.32
C ASN A 153 -9.67 -1.23 -14.02
N GLY A 154 -9.30 -1.44 -12.77
CA GLY A 154 -8.43 -2.54 -12.33
C GLY A 154 -6.93 -2.31 -12.49
N TYR A 155 -6.50 -1.27 -13.21
CA TYR A 155 -5.10 -0.99 -13.51
C TYR A 155 -4.58 0.31 -12.90
N PHE A 156 -5.38 1.37 -12.96
CA PHE A 156 -4.99 2.70 -12.49
C PHE A 156 -6.19 3.52 -12.07
N ALA A 157 -6.09 4.14 -10.90
CA ALA A 157 -6.99 5.17 -10.43
C ALA A 157 -6.20 6.31 -9.81
N THR A 158 -6.72 7.52 -9.90
CA THR A 158 -6.06 8.68 -9.30
C THR A 158 -6.33 8.81 -7.82
N GLY A 159 -7.39 8.20 -7.30
CA GLY A 159 -7.86 8.43 -5.94
C GLY A 159 -8.27 9.90 -5.71
N SER A 160 -8.91 10.18 -4.61
CA SER A 160 -9.18 11.55 -4.18
C SER A 160 -8.04 12.05 -3.28
N TRP A 161 -7.67 13.32 -3.43
CA TRP A 161 -6.73 13.98 -2.53
C TRP A 161 -7.42 14.24 -1.20
N PHE A 162 -6.85 13.79 -0.08
CA PHE A 162 -7.44 13.93 1.25
C PHE A 162 -8.93 13.50 1.30
N GLY A 163 -9.26 12.45 0.57
CA GLY A 163 -10.58 12.15 0.03
C GLY A 163 -11.67 11.72 1.00
N GLN A 164 -11.39 11.68 2.29
CA GLN A 164 -12.41 11.42 3.30
C GLN A 164 -12.54 12.65 4.21
N SER A 165 -13.76 12.99 4.58
CA SER A 165 -13.95 13.96 5.65
C SER A 165 -13.39 13.38 6.95
N LEU A 166 -12.48 14.10 7.61
CA LEU A 166 -11.90 13.65 8.89
C LEU A 166 -12.94 13.50 10.01
N ASN A 167 -14.14 14.00 9.78
CA ASN A 167 -15.27 13.95 10.71
C ASN A 167 -16.33 12.91 10.29
N ASP A 168 -16.03 12.06 9.29
CA ASP A 168 -16.97 11.03 8.87
C ASP A 168 -17.07 9.94 9.95
N PRO A 169 -18.24 9.72 10.56
CA PRO A 169 -18.43 8.70 11.58
C PRO A 169 -18.11 7.29 11.12
N SER A 170 -18.29 6.99 9.82
CA SER A 170 -17.99 5.67 9.25
C SER A 170 -16.52 5.28 9.41
N MET A 171 -15.61 6.24 9.48
CA MET A 171 -14.17 5.98 9.65
C MET A 171 -13.80 5.33 10.98
N THR A 172 -14.64 5.45 11.99
CA THR A 172 -14.38 4.94 13.35
C THR A 172 -15.30 3.81 13.76
N THR A 173 -16.21 3.40 12.87
CA THR A 173 -17.21 2.36 13.13
C THR A 173 -17.05 1.17 12.19
N ALA A 174 -17.82 0.10 12.45
CA ALA A 174 -17.90 -1.07 11.59
C ALA A 174 -18.64 -0.82 10.25
N GLU A 175 -19.09 0.40 10.01
CA GLU A 175 -19.67 0.81 8.74
C GLU A 175 -18.64 0.80 7.60
N TYR A 176 -17.40 1.18 7.89
CA TYR A 176 -16.29 1.06 6.93
C TYR A 176 -15.98 -0.41 6.60
N ASN A 177 -15.80 -1.23 7.62
CA ASN A 177 -15.51 -2.66 7.51
C ASN A 177 -15.92 -3.37 8.80
N ALA A 178 -16.58 -4.51 8.68
CA ALA A 178 -17.03 -5.28 9.85
C ALA A 178 -15.88 -5.74 10.78
N GLY A 179 -14.66 -5.78 10.28
CA GLY A 179 -13.49 -6.25 11.03
C GLY A 179 -12.66 -5.15 11.68
N TYR A 180 -12.61 -3.95 11.11
CA TYR A 180 -11.72 -2.88 11.59
C TYR A 180 -12.12 -1.49 11.08
N THR A 181 -11.61 -0.45 11.74
CA THR A 181 -11.84 0.95 11.38
C THR A 181 -11.01 1.38 10.16
N TRP A 182 -11.46 2.41 9.45
CA TRP A 182 -10.67 3.07 8.41
C TRP A 182 -9.30 3.52 8.91
N TRP A 183 -9.25 4.10 10.10
CA TRP A 183 -8.00 4.56 10.71
C TRP A 183 -7.05 3.42 11.05
N GLY A 184 -7.58 2.27 11.48
CA GLY A 184 -6.80 1.06 11.71
C GLY A 184 -6.16 0.53 10.43
N ASP A 185 -6.95 0.45 9.36
CA ASP A 185 -6.46 0.04 8.04
C ASP A 185 -5.44 1.03 7.49
N PHE A 186 -5.76 2.32 7.50
CA PHE A 186 -4.86 3.37 7.04
C PHE A 186 -3.50 3.30 7.71
N ILE A 187 -3.43 3.29 9.06
CA ILE A 187 -2.13 3.31 9.75
C ILE A 187 -1.33 2.03 9.50
N PHE A 188 -1.99 0.89 9.44
CA PHE A 188 -1.36 -0.38 9.12
C PHE A 188 -0.75 -0.38 7.72
N GLN A 189 -1.53 0.01 6.72
CA GLN A 189 -1.10 0.08 5.33
C GLN A 189 -0.04 1.17 5.06
N ALA A 190 -0.10 2.29 5.77
CA ALA A 190 0.92 3.35 5.68
C ALA A 190 2.33 2.85 6.08
N MET A 191 2.41 1.92 7.02
CA MET A 191 3.69 1.31 7.41
C MET A 191 4.27 0.46 6.28
N PHE A 192 3.45 -0.26 5.53
CA PHE A 192 3.90 -1.03 4.37
C PHE A 192 4.29 -0.14 3.19
N ALA A 193 3.60 0.98 2.99
CA ALA A 193 3.97 1.94 1.95
C ALA A 193 5.43 2.42 2.12
N ALA A 194 5.84 2.73 3.35
CA ALA A 194 7.22 3.08 3.67
C ALA A 194 8.18 1.89 3.47
N THR A 195 7.73 0.66 3.73
CA THR A 195 8.57 -0.54 3.65
C THR A 195 9.15 -0.78 2.26
N GLY A 196 8.37 -0.56 1.20
CA GLY A 196 8.85 -0.73 -0.17
C GLY A 196 10.12 0.09 -0.48
N ALA A 197 10.20 1.32 0.00
CA ALA A 197 11.37 2.19 -0.18
C ALA A 197 12.53 1.83 0.76
N THR A 198 12.25 1.35 1.97
CA THR A 198 13.28 0.89 2.91
C THR A 198 14.06 -0.31 2.36
N ILE A 199 13.41 -1.24 1.66
CA ILE A 199 14.09 -2.36 0.99
C ILE A 199 15.09 -1.84 -0.05
N VAL A 200 14.71 -0.83 -0.85
CA VAL A 200 15.62 -0.22 -1.82
C VAL A 200 16.76 0.52 -1.14
N SER A 201 16.51 1.17 0.00
CA SER A 201 17.47 1.96 0.76
C SER A 201 18.77 1.17 1.03
N GLY A 202 18.66 -0.06 1.52
CA GLY A 202 19.80 -0.92 1.79
C GLY A 202 20.58 -1.31 0.54
N ALA A 203 19.86 -1.65 -0.52
CA ALA A 203 20.46 -2.06 -1.79
C ALA A 203 21.31 -0.96 -2.43
N VAL A 204 20.90 0.31 -2.34
CA VAL A 204 21.61 1.45 -2.93
C VAL A 204 22.52 2.19 -1.96
N ALA A 205 22.65 1.70 -0.74
CA ALA A 205 23.51 2.30 0.27
C ALA A 205 24.95 2.49 -0.25
N GLU A 206 25.55 3.66 0.03
CA GLU A 206 26.89 4.06 -0.42
C GLU A 206 27.09 4.19 -1.95
N ARG A 207 25.99 4.13 -2.75
CA ARG A 207 26.04 4.24 -4.21
C ARG A 207 25.25 5.42 -4.76
N VAL A 208 24.31 5.92 -4.00
CA VAL A 208 23.39 7.00 -4.42
C VAL A 208 23.62 8.26 -3.57
N LYS A 209 23.46 9.41 -4.19
CA LYS A 209 23.45 10.69 -3.47
C LYS A 209 22.16 10.84 -2.68
N LEU A 210 22.26 11.36 -1.46
CA LEU A 210 21.11 11.48 -0.56
C LEU A 210 19.90 12.21 -1.17
N PRO A 211 20.01 13.40 -1.79
CA PRO A 211 18.86 14.07 -2.39
C PRO A 211 18.22 13.28 -3.53
N THR A 212 19.02 12.59 -4.33
CA THR A 212 18.52 11.74 -5.42
C THR A 212 17.72 10.56 -4.87
N PHE A 213 18.19 9.96 -3.78
CA PHE A 213 17.47 8.88 -3.10
C PHE A 213 16.16 9.40 -2.49
N MET A 214 16.17 10.58 -1.87
CA MET A 214 14.97 11.19 -1.30
C MET A 214 13.90 11.39 -2.37
N LEU A 215 14.25 11.97 -3.52
CA LEU A 215 13.34 12.14 -4.65
C LEU A 215 12.82 10.79 -5.17
N PHE A 216 13.71 9.83 -5.35
CA PHE A 216 13.34 8.48 -5.79
C PHE A 216 12.37 7.80 -4.84
N ALA A 217 12.66 7.81 -3.53
CA ALA A 217 11.81 7.21 -2.51
C ALA A 217 10.42 7.88 -2.45
N THR A 218 10.37 9.22 -2.57
CA THR A 218 9.13 9.98 -2.65
C THR A 218 8.25 9.53 -3.81
N LEU A 219 8.83 9.38 -5.00
CA LEU A 219 8.09 8.91 -6.19
C LEU A 219 7.69 7.43 -6.07
N LEU A 220 8.57 6.61 -5.51
CA LEU A 220 8.30 5.18 -5.33
C LEU A 220 7.12 4.96 -4.37
N VAL A 221 7.14 5.60 -3.21
CA VAL A 221 6.12 5.43 -2.16
C VAL A 221 4.84 6.19 -2.51
N GLY A 222 4.98 7.42 -3.05
CA GLY A 222 3.83 8.27 -3.33
C GLY A 222 3.00 7.85 -4.54
N PHE A 223 3.62 7.23 -5.54
CA PHE A 223 2.94 6.92 -6.80
C PHE A 223 3.03 5.45 -7.20
N ALA A 224 4.22 4.88 -7.25
CA ALA A 224 4.37 3.53 -7.76
C ALA A 224 3.75 2.49 -6.81
N TYR A 225 3.93 2.64 -5.50
CA TYR A 225 3.41 1.71 -4.51
C TYR A 225 1.88 1.67 -4.45
N PRO A 226 1.15 2.80 -4.34
CA PRO A 226 -0.32 2.78 -4.35
C PRO A 226 -0.90 2.15 -5.62
N VAL A 227 -0.34 2.44 -6.77
CA VAL A 227 -0.79 1.86 -8.05
C VAL A 227 -0.57 0.35 -8.07
N THR A 228 0.60 -0.14 -7.69
CA THR A 228 0.85 -1.59 -7.69
C THR A 228 0.08 -2.31 -6.58
N GLY A 229 -0.12 -1.65 -5.45
CA GLY A 229 -0.95 -2.14 -4.35
C GLY A 229 -2.42 -2.29 -4.73
N SER A 230 -2.97 -1.36 -5.51
CA SER A 230 -4.36 -1.42 -5.96
C SER A 230 -4.63 -2.62 -6.87
N TRP A 231 -3.62 -3.14 -7.56
CA TRP A 231 -3.78 -4.31 -8.44
C TRP A 231 -4.19 -5.58 -7.69
N LYS A 232 -3.77 -5.72 -6.43
CA LYS A 232 -4.14 -6.86 -5.56
C LYS A 232 -5.08 -6.44 -4.45
N TRP A 233 -4.64 -5.54 -3.57
CA TRP A 233 -5.39 -5.23 -2.36
C TRP A 233 -6.55 -4.24 -2.61
N GLY A 234 -6.48 -3.47 -3.69
CA GLY A 234 -7.57 -2.59 -4.13
C GLY A 234 -8.61 -3.25 -5.05
N GLY A 235 -8.60 -4.59 -5.20
CA GLY A 235 -9.55 -5.30 -6.08
C GLY A 235 -9.24 -5.17 -7.57
N GLY A 236 -7.98 -4.86 -7.94
CA GLY A 236 -7.54 -4.69 -9.32
C GLY A 236 -7.36 -5.99 -10.10
N TRP A 237 -6.71 -5.89 -11.26
CA TRP A 237 -6.59 -6.98 -12.22
C TRP A 237 -5.91 -8.24 -11.67
N LEU A 238 -4.93 -8.10 -10.75
CA LEU A 238 -4.30 -9.26 -10.12
C LEU A 238 -5.26 -9.99 -9.18
N ASP A 239 -6.06 -9.25 -8.42
CA ASP A 239 -7.06 -9.81 -7.55
C ASP A 239 -8.15 -10.56 -8.35
N GLN A 240 -8.62 -9.95 -9.43
CA GLN A 240 -9.60 -10.54 -10.35
C GLN A 240 -9.08 -11.82 -11.03
N MET A 241 -7.77 -11.97 -11.19
CA MET A 241 -7.13 -13.21 -11.68
C MET A 241 -6.97 -14.29 -10.59
N GLY A 242 -7.38 -14.02 -9.34
CA GLY A 242 -7.20 -14.94 -8.22
C GLY A 242 -5.80 -14.93 -7.62
N PHE A 243 -4.95 -13.94 -7.96
CA PHE A 243 -3.63 -13.81 -7.32
C PHE A 243 -3.78 -13.56 -5.83
N TYR A 244 -3.07 -14.33 -5.02
CA TYR A 244 -3.14 -14.24 -3.57
C TYR A 244 -1.85 -13.68 -2.97
N ASP A 245 -1.96 -12.62 -2.20
CA ASP A 245 -0.88 -12.07 -1.36
C ASP A 245 -1.47 -11.64 -0.01
N PHE A 246 -1.24 -12.45 1.02
CA PHE A 246 -1.81 -12.21 2.35
C PHE A 246 -1.10 -11.07 3.08
N ALA A 247 0.23 -11.12 3.16
CA ALA A 247 1.01 -10.24 4.03
C ALA A 247 2.00 -9.32 3.27
N GLY A 248 1.87 -9.17 1.96
CA GLY A 248 2.71 -8.29 1.17
C GLY A 248 4.02 -8.91 0.68
N SER A 249 4.10 -10.25 0.58
CA SER A 249 5.29 -10.89 0.01
C SER A 249 5.62 -10.37 -1.39
N SER A 250 4.60 -10.18 -2.22
CA SER A 250 4.72 -9.65 -3.57
C SER A 250 4.49 -8.14 -3.63
N VAL A 251 3.35 -7.68 -3.10
CA VAL A 251 2.92 -6.27 -3.20
C VAL A 251 3.88 -5.33 -2.49
N VAL A 252 4.54 -5.76 -1.41
CA VAL A 252 5.49 -4.95 -0.65
C VAL A 252 6.93 -5.39 -0.90
N HIS A 253 7.24 -6.66 -0.57
CA HIS A 253 8.63 -7.12 -0.56
C HIS A 253 9.20 -7.38 -1.95
N ALA A 254 8.47 -8.05 -2.85
CA ALA A 254 8.93 -8.20 -4.22
C ALA A 254 8.93 -6.86 -4.96
N PHE A 255 7.94 -6.00 -4.75
CA PHE A 255 7.92 -4.63 -5.27
C PHE A 255 9.20 -3.87 -4.91
N GLY A 256 9.54 -3.80 -3.60
CA GLY A 256 10.78 -3.18 -3.15
C GLY A 256 12.03 -3.87 -3.67
N GLY A 257 12.02 -5.21 -3.71
CA GLY A 257 13.13 -6.03 -4.21
C GLY A 257 13.43 -5.81 -5.70
N PHE A 258 12.41 -5.72 -6.55
CA PHE A 258 12.59 -5.44 -7.98
C PHE A 258 12.99 -3.99 -8.25
N ALA A 259 12.45 -3.03 -7.49
CA ALA A 259 12.92 -1.66 -7.54
C ALA A 259 14.40 -1.56 -7.12
N ALA A 260 14.80 -2.28 -6.08
CA ALA A 260 16.19 -2.40 -5.65
C ALA A 260 17.08 -3.03 -6.73
N LEU A 261 16.64 -4.10 -7.36
CA LEU A 261 17.36 -4.76 -8.45
C LEU A 261 17.60 -3.79 -9.61
N ALA A 262 16.57 -3.09 -10.07
CA ALA A 262 16.68 -2.09 -11.13
C ALA A 262 17.70 -1.00 -10.76
N CYS A 263 17.63 -0.48 -9.54
CA CYS A 263 18.59 0.51 -9.05
C CYS A 263 20.04 -0.03 -9.03
N VAL A 264 20.24 -1.26 -8.56
CA VAL A 264 21.57 -1.88 -8.49
C VAL A 264 22.16 -2.11 -9.88
N MET A 265 21.36 -2.53 -10.84
CA MET A 265 21.79 -2.71 -12.24
C MET A 265 22.24 -1.38 -12.86
N LEU A 266 21.58 -0.26 -12.52
CA LEU A 266 21.92 1.05 -13.03
C LEU A 266 23.14 1.68 -12.32
N LEU A 267 23.24 1.50 -11.01
CA LEU A 267 24.30 2.12 -10.19
C LEU A 267 25.60 1.32 -10.18
N GLY A 268 25.56 0.03 -10.47
CA GLY A 268 26.70 -0.86 -10.39
C GLY A 268 27.18 -1.14 -8.95
N PRO A 269 28.37 -1.71 -8.78
CA PRO A 269 28.94 -2.05 -7.47
C PRO A 269 29.41 -0.82 -6.69
N ARG A 270 29.55 -0.97 -5.37
CA ARG A 270 30.20 0.05 -4.52
C ARG A 270 31.65 0.26 -4.94
N LEU A 271 32.13 1.52 -4.89
CA LEU A 271 33.51 1.84 -5.21
C LEU A 271 34.47 1.08 -4.28
N GLY A 272 35.46 0.41 -4.88
CA GLY A 272 36.47 -0.35 -4.15
C GLY A 272 36.01 -1.71 -3.61
N LYS A 273 34.78 -2.16 -3.91
CA LYS A 273 34.31 -3.50 -3.52
C LYS A 273 35.00 -4.61 -4.32
N TYR A 274 35.18 -4.40 -5.61
CA TYR A 274 35.90 -5.31 -6.50
C TYR A 274 37.25 -4.72 -6.85
N THR A 275 38.32 -5.40 -6.49
CA THR A 275 39.70 -5.00 -6.73
C THR A 275 40.42 -6.13 -7.49
N PRO A 276 41.57 -5.87 -8.14
CA PRO A 276 42.36 -6.93 -8.76
C PRO A 276 42.71 -8.06 -7.79
N ASP A 277 42.81 -7.75 -6.50
CA ASP A 277 43.17 -8.68 -5.42
C ASP A 277 41.99 -9.46 -4.86
N GLY A 278 40.74 -9.21 -5.39
CA GLY A 278 39.53 -9.88 -4.96
C GLY A 278 38.44 -8.94 -4.43
N ILE A 279 37.46 -9.50 -3.74
CA ILE A 279 36.32 -8.77 -3.14
C ILE A 279 36.74 -8.31 -1.73
N LYS A 280 36.57 -7.01 -1.45
CA LYS A 280 36.76 -6.41 -0.12
C LYS A 280 35.46 -6.36 0.66
#